data_ed5698ad2da6ba377fada20f9e777ee5
#
_entry.id   ed5698ad2da6ba377fada20f9e777ee5
#
_cell.length_a   1.000
_cell.length_b   1.000
_cell.length_c   1.000
_cell.angle_alpha   90.00
_cell.angle_beta   90.00
_cell.angle_gamma   90.00
#
_symmetry.space_group_name_H-M   'P 1'
#
loop_
_entity.id
_entity.type
_entity.pdbx_description
1 polymer ?
#
loop_
_entity_poly.entity_id
_entity_poly.type
_entity_poly.pdbx_seq_one_letter_code
_entity_poly.pdbx_strand_id
1 'polypeptide(L)'
;MKCTTYYFRPLGLLLLLCLIPLCSIAQNITVKGIVKDNLGESVIGANVTEKGTTNGMITDLDGNFSLTVQKNATLVISYIG
;
A
#
# COMPACT_ATOMS: atom_id res chain seq x y z
N MET A 1 38.18 -15.37 -30.43
CA MET A 1 37.74 -16.56 -30.06
C MET A 1 37.38 -16.75 -28.66
N LYS A 2 38.29 -17.11 -27.85
CA LYS A 2 37.99 -17.35 -26.45
C LYS A 2 37.53 -16.11 -25.71
N CYS A 3 37.99 -14.97 -26.11
CA CYS A 3 37.63 -13.71 -25.48
C CYS A 3 36.16 -13.37 -25.61
N THR A 4 35.53 -13.81 -26.68
CA THR A 4 34.13 -13.49 -26.90
C THR A 4 33.22 -14.16 -25.90
N THR A 5 33.62 -15.30 -25.40
CA THR A 5 32.81 -16.02 -24.43
C THR A 5 32.66 -15.28 -23.13
N TYR A 6 33.64 -14.52 -22.76
CA TYR A 6 33.63 -13.80 -21.50
C TYR A 6 32.69 -12.61 -21.50
N TYR A 7 32.40 -12.06 -22.64
CA TYR A 7 31.54 -10.89 -22.73
C TYR A 7 30.09 -11.19 -22.43
N PHE A 8 29.65 -12.39 -22.77
CA PHE A 8 28.26 -12.74 -22.56
C PHE A 8 27.91 -12.90 -21.09
N ARG A 9 28.85 -13.37 -20.29
CA ARG A 9 28.60 -13.60 -18.88
C ARG A 9 28.28 -12.33 -18.11
N PRO A 10 29.07 -11.25 -18.24
CA PRO A 10 28.74 -10.02 -17.53
C PRO A 10 27.43 -9.40 -18.03
N LEU A 11 27.08 -9.59 -19.28
CA LEU A 11 25.83 -9.09 -19.79
C LEU A 11 24.65 -9.79 -19.14
N GLY A 12 24.75 -11.09 -18.97
CA GLY A 12 23.69 -11.83 -18.30
C GLY A 12 23.50 -11.42 -16.87
N LEU A 13 24.57 -11.16 -16.17
CA LEU A 13 24.52 -10.70 -14.79
C LEU A 13 23.89 -9.32 -14.69
N LEU A 14 24.21 -8.44 -15.60
CA LEU A 14 23.62 -7.10 -15.62
C LEU A 14 22.12 -7.15 -15.84
N LEU A 15 21.68 -8.00 -16.73
CA LEU A 15 20.24 -8.16 -16.98
C LEU A 15 19.52 -8.68 -15.75
N LEU A 16 20.14 -9.61 -15.03
CA LEU A 16 19.55 -10.13 -13.82
C LEU A 16 19.42 -9.06 -12.76
N LEU A 17 20.40 -8.23 -12.61
CA LEU A 17 20.37 -7.13 -11.66
C LEU A 17 19.30 -6.10 -11.97
N CYS A 18 19.04 -5.89 -13.24
CA CYS A 18 18.01 -4.94 -13.66
C CYS A 18 16.61 -5.41 -13.32
N LEU A 19 16.39 -6.70 -13.15
CA LEU A 19 15.08 -7.23 -12.80
C LEU A 19 14.76 -7.09 -11.32
N ILE A 20 15.76 -7.03 -10.47
CA ILE A 20 15.57 -6.97 -9.03
C ILE A 20 14.82 -5.74 -8.56
N PRO A 21 15.11 -4.52 -9.05
CA PRO A 21 14.42 -3.33 -8.58
C PRO A 21 12.92 -3.33 -8.83
N LEU A 22 12.46 -4.09 -9.81
CA LEU A 22 11.03 -4.14 -10.12
C LEU A 22 10.20 -4.75 -9.00
N CYS A 23 10.81 -5.60 -8.19
CA CYS A 23 10.11 -6.25 -7.09
C CYS A 23 9.89 -5.34 -5.89
N SER A 24 10.59 -4.22 -5.81
CA SER A 24 10.53 -3.32 -4.66
C SER A 24 9.54 -2.19 -4.83
N ILE A 25 8.78 -2.15 -5.92
CA ILE A 25 7.86 -1.05 -6.20
C ILE A 25 6.61 -1.13 -5.33
N ALA A 26 6.15 -2.33 -5.02
CA ALA A 26 4.94 -2.51 -4.23
C ALA A 26 5.25 -2.38 -2.76
N GLN A 27 5.13 -1.17 -2.22
CA GLN A 27 5.29 -0.91 -0.80
C GLN A 27 3.94 -0.61 -0.18
N ASN A 28 3.60 -1.40 0.83
CA ASN A 28 2.38 -1.19 1.59
C ASN A 28 2.72 -0.63 2.96
N ILE A 29 1.86 0.24 3.43
CA ILE A 29 1.97 0.80 4.77
C ILE A 29 0.67 0.54 5.50
N THR A 30 0.76 0.42 6.83
CA THR A 30 -0.42 0.26 7.67
C THR A 30 -0.76 1.61 8.26
N VAL A 31 -1.97 2.08 7.98
CA VAL A 31 -2.48 3.35 8.48
C VAL A 31 -3.44 3.04 9.62
N LYS A 32 -3.21 3.65 10.76
CA LYS A 32 -4.08 3.52 11.93
C LYS A 32 -4.62 4.89 12.29
N GLY A 33 -5.88 4.93 12.66
CA GLY A 33 -6.49 6.19 13.03
C GLY A 33 -7.82 6.01 13.73
N ILE A 34 -8.42 7.13 14.06
CA ILE A 34 -9.72 7.18 14.72
C ILE A 34 -10.61 8.10 13.91
N VAL A 35 -11.83 7.67 13.64
CA VAL A 35 -12.82 8.48 12.96
C VAL A 35 -13.71 9.14 14.02
N LYS A 36 -13.78 10.45 13.99
CA LYS A 36 -14.62 11.23 14.89
C LYS A 36 -15.50 12.18 14.11
N ASP A 37 -16.65 12.47 14.68
CA ASP A 37 -17.55 13.44 14.08
C ASP A 37 -17.15 14.87 14.50
N ASN A 38 -17.93 15.86 14.06
CA ASN A 38 -17.65 17.26 14.36
C ASN A 38 -17.87 17.63 15.84
N LEU A 39 -18.49 16.75 16.61
CA LEU A 39 -18.64 16.89 18.03
C LEU A 39 -17.54 16.22 18.83
N GLY A 40 -16.60 15.57 18.15
CA GLY A 40 -15.50 14.86 18.80
C GLY A 40 -15.85 13.47 19.27
N GLU A 41 -16.99 12.95 18.87
CA GLU A 41 -17.41 11.61 19.25
C GLU A 41 -16.94 10.58 18.24
N SER A 42 -16.59 9.39 18.72
CA SER A 42 -16.15 8.31 17.88
C SER A 42 -17.26 7.82 16.96
N VAL A 43 -16.94 7.58 15.69
CA VAL A 43 -17.90 7.11 14.71
C VAL A 43 -17.75 5.61 14.54
N ILE A 44 -18.82 4.88 14.89
CA ILE A 44 -18.87 3.43 14.76
C ILE A 44 -19.45 3.10 13.40
N GLY A 45 -18.84 2.12 12.73
CA GLY A 45 -19.37 1.63 11.46
C GLY A 45 -19.09 2.52 10.27
N ALA A 46 -18.14 3.42 10.37
CA ALA A 46 -17.70 4.21 9.21
C ALA A 46 -16.89 3.34 8.26
N ASN A 47 -17.09 3.54 6.96
CA ASN A 47 -16.31 2.86 5.93
C ASN A 47 -15.03 3.62 5.66
N VAL A 48 -13.90 2.94 5.77
CA VAL A 48 -12.59 3.48 5.43
C VAL A 48 -12.07 2.64 4.27
N THR A 49 -11.91 3.25 3.11
CA THR A 49 -11.50 2.54 1.90
C THR A 49 -10.31 3.23 1.25
N GLU A 50 -9.51 2.45 0.56
CA GLU A 50 -8.43 2.97 -0.27
C GLU A 50 -9.01 3.35 -1.62
N LYS A 51 -8.88 4.62 -2.00
CA LYS A 51 -9.47 5.14 -3.23
C LYS A 51 -9.00 4.35 -4.44
N GLY A 52 -9.95 3.98 -5.28
CA GLY A 52 -9.66 3.25 -6.50
C GLY A 52 -9.50 1.75 -6.31
N THR A 53 -9.75 1.23 -5.11
CA THR A 53 -9.64 -0.20 -4.83
C THR A 53 -10.84 -0.67 -4.03
N THR A 54 -10.92 -1.99 -3.83
CA THR A 54 -11.92 -2.59 -2.96
C THR A 54 -11.39 -2.81 -1.54
N ASN A 55 -10.15 -2.37 -1.28
CA ASN A 55 -9.52 -2.54 0.02
C ASN A 55 -10.12 -1.56 1.02
N GLY A 56 -10.70 -2.07 2.09
CA GLY A 56 -11.31 -1.21 3.09
C GLY A 56 -11.71 -1.95 4.35
N MET A 57 -12.14 -1.21 5.34
CA MET A 57 -12.65 -1.79 6.57
C MET A 57 -13.66 -0.83 7.23
N ILE A 58 -14.29 -1.32 8.26
CA ILE A 58 -15.30 -0.58 9.03
C ILE A 58 -14.71 -0.30 10.41
N THR A 59 -14.93 0.92 10.91
CA THR A 59 -14.43 1.30 12.22
C THR A 59 -15.12 0.49 13.34
N ASP A 60 -14.38 0.29 14.43
CA ASP A 60 -14.87 -0.45 15.57
C ASP A 60 -15.69 0.44 16.52
N LEU A 61 -15.98 -0.09 17.72
CA LEU A 61 -16.80 0.62 18.71
C LEU A 61 -16.19 1.93 19.19
N ASP A 62 -14.87 2.05 19.09
CA ASP A 62 -14.15 3.26 19.48
C ASP A 62 -13.82 4.15 18.29
N GLY A 63 -14.30 3.80 17.10
CA GLY A 63 -14.01 4.54 15.90
C GLY A 63 -12.62 4.26 15.33
N ASN A 64 -11.92 3.28 15.85
CA ASN A 64 -10.57 2.94 15.41
C ASN A 64 -10.60 2.17 14.10
N PHE A 65 -9.60 2.41 13.28
CA PHE A 65 -9.38 1.60 12.09
C PHE A 65 -7.89 1.34 11.89
N SER A 66 -7.61 0.25 11.19
CA SER A 66 -6.25 -0.10 10.77
C SER A 66 -6.36 -0.70 9.39
N LEU A 67 -5.74 -0.07 8.42
CA LEU A 67 -5.85 -0.47 7.02
C LEU A 67 -4.48 -0.45 6.36
N THR A 68 -4.13 -1.54 5.71
CA THR A 68 -2.89 -1.62 4.95
C THR A 68 -3.16 -1.17 3.52
N VAL A 69 -2.46 -0.13 3.11
CA VAL A 69 -2.66 0.51 1.80
C VAL A 69 -1.31 0.74 1.15
N GLN A 70 -1.34 1.06 -0.13
CA GLN A 70 -0.13 1.42 -0.85
C GLN A 70 0.37 2.78 -0.39
N LYS A 71 1.67 2.97 -0.47
CA LYS A 71 2.29 4.25 -0.14
C LYS A 71 1.68 5.35 -1.02
N ASN A 72 1.37 6.47 -0.40
CA ASN A 72 0.72 7.63 -1.05
C ASN A 72 -0.73 7.37 -1.48
N ALA A 73 -1.37 6.36 -0.91
CA ALA A 73 -2.78 6.11 -1.17
C ALA A 73 -3.66 7.17 -0.53
N THR A 74 -4.82 7.39 -1.11
CA THR A 74 -5.83 8.28 -0.56
C THR A 74 -6.91 7.45 0.11
N LEU A 75 -7.26 7.78 1.33
CA LEU A 75 -8.32 7.11 2.06
C LEU A 75 -9.63 7.89 1.89
N VAL A 76 -10.69 7.15 1.67
CA VAL A 76 -12.05 7.71 1.59
C VAL A 76 -12.82 7.19 2.80
N ILE A 77 -13.34 8.10 3.59
CA ILE A 77 -14.11 7.75 4.78
C ILE A 77 -15.54 8.19 4.54
N SER A 78 -16.46 7.26 4.68
CA SER A 78 -17.88 7.55 4.50
C SER A 78 -18.67 7.00 5.67
N TYR A 79 -19.73 7.72 6.04
CA TYR A 79 -20.54 7.37 7.19
C TYR A 79 -21.98 7.82 6.94
N ILE A 80 -22.89 6.94 7.25
CA ILE A 80 -24.32 7.22 7.18
C ILE A 80 -24.86 7.28 8.60
N GLY A 81 -25.14 8.47 9.09
CA GLY A 81 -25.59 8.56 10.47
C GLY A 81 -26.69 9.53 10.66
#